data_fba50c8a925da7a3679737ea59bc1229
#
_entry.id   fba50c8a925da7a3679737ea59bc1229
#
_cell.length_a   1.000
_cell.length_b   1.000
_cell.length_c   1.000
_cell.angle_alpha   90.00
_cell.angle_beta   90.00
_cell.angle_gamma   90.00
#
_symmetry.space_group_name_H-M   'P 1'
#
loop_
_entity.id
_entity.type
_entity.pdbx_description
1 polymer ?
#
loop_
_entity_poly.entity_id
_entity_poly.type
_entity_poly.pdbx_seq_one_letter_code
_entity_poly.pdbx_strand_id
1 'polypeptide(L)'
;AAAEESGLPLYRYFGGMGGMQLPVPMMNVINGGAHANNSLDIQEFMIIPVGAPTFREAVRYGAEVFHALKKILHDRGISTAVGDEGGFAPSVDSHEAAIQLILEAIDKAGFVAGEQIALGLDCAASEFYKDGKYVIAGEGLTLSAEEWTSMLANWVEKYPIISIEDGMAEGDWDGWKHLTERLGKNVQLVGDDLFVTNTKILKEGIDKHIANSILIKINQIGTLTETFAAIEMAKRAGYTAVISHRSGETEDSTIADIAVGTNAGQIKTGSLSRSDRIAKYNQLLRIEEDLGEIAHYPGRAAFYNLR
;
A
#
# COMPACT_ATOMS: atom_id res chain seq x y z
N ALA A 1 -2.00 25.67 -12.38
CA ALA A 1 -1.65 27.07 -12.78
C ALA A 1 -0.17 27.21 -13.07
N ALA A 2 0.76 27.09 -12.09
CA ALA A 2 2.20 27.30 -12.31
C ALA A 2 2.81 26.32 -13.33
N ALA A 3 2.44 25.05 -13.32
CA ALA A 3 2.87 24.07 -14.31
C ALA A 3 2.36 24.44 -15.73
N GLU A 4 1.09 24.81 -15.83
CA GLU A 4 0.47 25.25 -17.08
C GLU A 4 1.15 26.50 -17.65
N GLU A 5 1.43 27.49 -16.80
CA GLU A 5 2.15 28.72 -17.21
C GLU A 5 3.57 28.42 -17.69
N SER A 6 4.20 27.39 -17.10
CA SER A 6 5.53 26.92 -17.53
C SER A 6 5.49 26.02 -18.77
N GLY A 7 4.30 25.63 -19.24
CA GLY A 7 4.11 24.72 -20.37
C GLY A 7 4.58 23.28 -20.08
N LEU A 8 4.58 22.89 -18.80
CA LEU A 8 5.03 21.56 -18.34
C LEU A 8 3.87 20.72 -17.81
N PRO A 9 3.85 19.40 -18.06
CA PRO A 9 3.00 18.50 -17.32
C PRO A 9 3.36 18.54 -15.83
N LEU A 10 2.37 18.26 -14.96
CA LEU A 10 2.52 18.46 -13.52
C LEU A 10 3.66 17.63 -12.91
N TYR A 11 3.80 16.38 -13.32
CA TYR A 11 4.88 15.51 -12.83
C TYR A 11 6.27 16.05 -13.19
N ARG A 12 6.45 16.67 -14.39
CA ARG A 12 7.72 17.31 -14.78
C ARG A 12 7.96 18.61 -14.03
N TYR A 13 6.90 19.37 -13.76
CA TYR A 13 7.01 20.58 -12.95
C TYR A 13 7.51 20.27 -11.53
N PHE A 14 7.08 19.14 -10.94
CA PHE A 14 7.57 18.71 -9.64
C PHE A 14 8.95 18.06 -9.70
N GLY A 15 9.20 17.22 -10.68
CA GLY A 15 10.44 16.43 -10.78
C GLY A 15 11.60 17.11 -11.50
N GLY A 16 11.31 18.16 -12.27
CA GLY A 16 12.33 18.86 -13.06
C GLY A 16 13.00 17.93 -14.07
N MET A 17 14.34 17.98 -14.11
CA MET A 17 15.17 17.14 -14.99
C MET A 17 15.52 15.77 -14.37
N GLY A 18 15.04 15.49 -13.14
CA GLY A 18 15.30 14.24 -12.44
C GLY A 18 14.73 13.00 -13.13
N GLY A 19 15.17 11.84 -12.69
CA GLY A 19 14.70 10.56 -13.22
C GLY A 19 13.18 10.42 -13.08
N MET A 20 12.57 9.79 -14.05
CA MET A 20 11.11 9.64 -14.11
C MET A 20 10.75 8.18 -13.88
N GLN A 21 10.57 7.86 -12.59
CA GLN A 21 10.23 6.51 -12.15
C GLN A 21 8.73 6.36 -11.99
N LEU A 22 8.15 5.38 -12.68
CA LEU A 22 6.76 4.98 -12.44
C LEU A 22 6.67 4.28 -11.07
N PRO A 23 5.68 4.60 -10.24
CA PRO A 23 5.55 3.95 -8.94
C PRO A 23 5.05 2.50 -9.07
N VAL A 24 5.51 1.61 -8.19
CA VAL A 24 4.93 0.28 -8.03
C VAL A 24 3.58 0.42 -7.30
N PRO A 25 2.47 -0.04 -7.90
CA PRO A 25 1.16 0.08 -7.27
C PRO A 25 0.93 -1.00 -6.22
N MET A 26 0.40 -0.60 -5.07
CA MET A 26 -0.12 -1.48 -4.03
C MET A 26 -1.64 -1.51 -4.17
N MET A 27 -2.17 -2.57 -4.78
CA MET A 27 -3.56 -2.66 -5.25
C MET A 27 -4.42 -3.41 -4.24
N ASN A 28 -5.34 -2.73 -3.58
CA ASN A 28 -6.24 -3.32 -2.61
C ASN A 28 -7.31 -4.19 -3.30
N VAL A 29 -7.24 -5.51 -3.17
CA VAL A 29 -8.15 -6.46 -3.82
C VAL A 29 -9.19 -7.06 -2.88
N ILE A 30 -8.94 -7.07 -1.56
CA ILE A 30 -9.92 -7.44 -0.52
C ILE A 30 -9.94 -6.37 0.56
N ASN A 31 -11.13 -5.85 0.86
CA ASN A 31 -11.40 -4.90 1.93
C ASN A 31 -11.95 -5.62 3.18
N GLY A 32 -11.52 -5.13 4.34
CA GLY A 32 -12.07 -5.48 5.65
C GLY A 32 -12.11 -4.26 6.57
N GLY A 33 -12.12 -4.46 7.87
CA GLY A 33 -12.09 -3.40 8.86
C GLY A 33 -13.14 -2.33 8.63
N ALA A 34 -12.75 -1.07 8.76
CA ALA A 34 -13.65 0.08 8.53
C ALA A 34 -14.09 0.23 7.06
N HIS A 35 -13.40 -0.38 6.10
CA HIS A 35 -13.69 -0.26 4.66
C HIS A 35 -14.73 -1.25 4.13
N ALA A 36 -15.19 -2.21 4.95
CA ALA A 36 -16.15 -3.22 4.55
C ALA A 36 -16.99 -3.72 5.73
N ASN A 37 -18.24 -4.09 5.45
CA ASN A 37 -19.10 -4.74 6.43
C ASN A 37 -18.97 -6.26 6.31
N ASN A 38 -17.88 -6.81 6.85
CA ASN A 38 -17.59 -8.25 6.87
C ASN A 38 -16.88 -8.66 8.17
N SER A 39 -16.35 -9.89 8.23
CA SER A 39 -15.70 -10.46 9.42
C SER A 39 -14.20 -10.16 9.55
N LEU A 40 -13.61 -9.44 8.60
CA LEU A 40 -12.19 -9.14 8.59
C LEU A 40 -11.89 -7.88 9.42
N ASP A 41 -11.01 -7.97 10.40
CA ASP A 41 -10.53 -6.80 11.17
C ASP A 41 -9.42 -6.05 10.41
N ILE A 42 -8.56 -6.76 9.67
CA ILE A 42 -7.55 -6.17 8.78
C ILE A 42 -8.24 -5.43 7.65
N GLN A 43 -7.83 -4.18 7.41
CA GLN A 43 -8.53 -3.24 6.54
C GLN A 43 -8.30 -3.50 5.06
N GLU A 44 -7.06 -3.87 4.66
CA GLU A 44 -6.73 -4.07 3.25
C GLU A 44 -5.78 -5.24 3.03
N PHE A 45 -6.09 -6.02 1.98
CA PHE A 45 -5.21 -7.06 1.45
C PHE A 45 -4.86 -6.68 0.02
N MET A 46 -3.58 -6.41 -0.19
CA MET A 46 -3.07 -5.84 -1.43
C MET A 46 -2.23 -6.83 -2.22
N ILE A 47 -2.29 -6.71 -3.55
CA ILE A 47 -1.33 -7.31 -4.48
C ILE A 47 -0.35 -6.25 -4.97
N ILE A 48 0.90 -6.65 -5.17
CA ILE A 48 2.01 -5.76 -5.53
C ILE A 48 2.77 -6.39 -6.70
N PRO A 49 2.60 -5.91 -7.95
CA PRO A 49 3.17 -6.52 -9.15
C PRO A 49 4.64 -6.17 -9.34
N VAL A 50 5.49 -6.64 -8.41
CA VAL A 50 6.93 -6.35 -8.36
C VAL A 50 7.75 -6.92 -9.51
N GLY A 51 7.25 -7.94 -10.19
CA GLY A 51 7.93 -8.61 -11.32
C GLY A 51 7.44 -8.14 -12.69
N ALA A 52 6.57 -7.15 -12.78
CA ALA A 52 6.13 -6.60 -14.05
C ALA A 52 7.26 -5.81 -14.72
N PRO A 53 7.40 -5.86 -16.06
CA PRO A 53 8.46 -5.14 -16.77
C PRO A 53 8.16 -3.65 -16.98
N THR A 54 6.89 -3.25 -16.93
CA THR A 54 6.41 -1.87 -17.14
C THR A 54 5.24 -1.58 -16.22
N PHE A 55 4.88 -0.31 -16.06
CA PHE A 55 3.70 0.05 -15.30
C PHE A 55 2.40 -0.46 -15.96
N ARG A 56 2.32 -0.39 -17.28
CA ARG A 56 1.20 -0.95 -18.07
C ARG A 56 1.00 -2.44 -17.79
N GLU A 57 2.08 -3.22 -17.78
CA GLU A 57 2.01 -4.63 -17.43
C GLU A 57 1.65 -4.85 -15.96
N ALA A 58 2.12 -4.01 -15.05
CA ALA A 58 1.71 -4.06 -13.65
C ALA A 58 0.19 -3.89 -13.48
N VAL A 59 -0.41 -2.93 -14.21
CA VAL A 59 -1.87 -2.74 -14.22
C VAL A 59 -2.58 -3.95 -14.84
N ARG A 60 -2.03 -4.53 -15.92
CA ARG A 60 -2.59 -5.75 -16.53
C ARG A 60 -2.57 -6.93 -15.54
N TYR A 61 -1.42 -7.17 -14.87
CA TYR A 61 -1.31 -8.21 -13.84
C TYR A 61 -2.39 -8.04 -12.76
N GLY A 62 -2.53 -6.82 -12.25
CA GLY A 62 -3.54 -6.52 -11.24
C GLY A 62 -4.96 -6.79 -11.74
N ALA A 63 -5.30 -6.37 -12.97
CA ALA A 63 -6.62 -6.57 -13.54
C ALA A 63 -6.94 -8.07 -13.73
N GLU A 64 -6.00 -8.86 -14.22
CA GLU A 64 -6.18 -10.31 -14.39
C GLU A 64 -6.39 -11.02 -13.06
N VAL A 65 -5.60 -10.68 -12.02
CA VAL A 65 -5.80 -11.24 -10.68
C VAL A 65 -7.13 -10.81 -10.08
N PHE A 66 -7.51 -9.54 -10.23
CA PHE A 66 -8.80 -9.03 -9.75
C PHE A 66 -9.99 -9.79 -10.37
N HIS A 67 -9.94 -10.03 -11.67
CA HIS A 67 -10.98 -10.81 -12.36
C HIS A 67 -10.97 -12.29 -11.98
N ALA A 68 -9.79 -12.90 -11.80
CA ALA A 68 -9.67 -14.27 -11.30
C ALA A 68 -10.26 -14.40 -9.88
N LEU A 69 -9.97 -13.45 -9.00
CA LEU A 69 -10.54 -13.39 -7.64
C LEU A 69 -12.06 -13.25 -7.67
N LYS A 70 -12.59 -12.36 -8.53
CA LYS A 70 -14.05 -12.22 -8.74
C LYS A 70 -14.68 -13.55 -9.11
N LYS A 71 -14.06 -14.28 -10.03
CA LYS A 71 -14.57 -15.58 -10.47
C LYS A 71 -14.53 -16.62 -9.34
N ILE A 72 -13.46 -16.68 -8.56
CA ILE A 72 -13.34 -17.60 -7.41
C ILE A 72 -14.43 -17.32 -6.38
N LEU A 73 -14.64 -16.05 -6.02
CA LEU A 73 -15.68 -15.66 -5.08
C LEU A 73 -17.08 -16.03 -5.60
N HIS A 74 -17.38 -15.72 -6.86
CA HIS A 74 -18.65 -16.06 -7.49
C HIS A 74 -18.90 -17.58 -7.52
N ASP A 75 -17.91 -18.37 -7.94
CA ASP A 75 -18.02 -19.83 -8.04
C ASP A 75 -18.24 -20.50 -6.67
N ARG A 76 -17.79 -19.85 -5.58
CA ARG A 76 -18.01 -20.26 -4.18
C ARG A 76 -19.29 -19.71 -3.56
N GLY A 77 -20.08 -18.92 -4.30
CA GLY A 77 -21.28 -18.27 -3.78
C GLY A 77 -21.01 -17.15 -2.77
N ILE A 78 -19.78 -16.62 -2.75
CA ILE A 78 -19.36 -15.50 -1.89
C ILE A 78 -19.65 -14.17 -2.62
N SER A 79 -20.02 -13.14 -1.86
CA SER A 79 -20.33 -11.81 -2.42
C SER A 79 -19.12 -11.23 -3.19
N THR A 80 -19.43 -10.67 -4.37
CA THR A 80 -18.49 -9.89 -5.19
C THR A 80 -18.75 -8.38 -5.11
N ALA A 81 -19.50 -7.94 -4.10
CA ALA A 81 -19.64 -6.52 -3.79
C ALA A 81 -18.28 -5.94 -3.38
N VAL A 82 -18.06 -4.68 -3.73
CA VAL A 82 -16.80 -3.99 -3.44
C VAL A 82 -16.96 -3.05 -2.25
N GLY A 83 -15.88 -2.89 -1.49
CA GLY A 83 -15.78 -1.93 -0.40
C GLY A 83 -15.41 -0.52 -0.89
N ASP A 84 -15.08 0.34 0.05
CA ASP A 84 -14.85 1.77 -0.20
C ASP A 84 -13.70 2.04 -1.17
N GLU A 85 -12.69 1.19 -1.19
CA GLU A 85 -11.52 1.32 -2.06
C GLU A 85 -11.56 0.45 -3.33
N GLY A 86 -12.71 -0.17 -3.61
CA GLY A 86 -12.95 -0.93 -4.83
C GLY A 86 -12.48 -2.39 -4.79
N GLY A 87 -11.85 -2.85 -3.70
CA GLY A 87 -11.58 -4.27 -3.44
C GLY A 87 -12.87 -5.01 -3.07
N PHE A 88 -12.91 -6.33 -3.25
CA PHE A 88 -14.05 -7.12 -2.81
C PHE A 88 -14.19 -7.13 -1.29
N ALA A 89 -15.42 -7.27 -0.81
CA ALA A 89 -15.72 -7.33 0.62
C ALA A 89 -16.35 -8.70 0.98
N PRO A 90 -15.60 -9.81 0.84
CA PRO A 90 -16.12 -11.14 1.12
C PRO A 90 -16.25 -11.37 2.62
N SER A 91 -17.24 -12.16 3.03
CA SER A 91 -17.23 -12.76 4.37
C SER A 91 -16.48 -14.09 4.29
N VAL A 92 -15.38 -14.19 5.02
CA VAL A 92 -14.51 -15.37 5.08
C VAL A 92 -14.20 -15.70 6.55
N ASP A 93 -13.75 -16.93 6.82
CA ASP A 93 -13.63 -17.46 8.18
C ASP A 93 -12.43 -16.90 8.95
N SER A 94 -11.41 -16.36 8.26
CA SER A 94 -10.21 -15.80 8.89
C SER A 94 -9.46 -14.87 7.94
N HIS A 95 -8.54 -14.07 8.49
CA HIS A 95 -7.62 -13.24 7.70
C HIS A 95 -6.70 -14.09 6.82
N GLU A 96 -6.25 -15.25 7.33
CA GLU A 96 -5.43 -16.18 6.56
C GLU A 96 -6.21 -16.76 5.35
N ALA A 97 -7.52 -16.99 5.49
CA ALA A 97 -8.38 -17.40 4.39
C ALA A 97 -8.45 -16.34 3.28
N ALA A 98 -8.47 -15.05 3.62
CA ALA A 98 -8.39 -13.97 2.65
C ALA A 98 -7.05 -13.97 1.88
N ILE A 99 -5.93 -14.18 2.57
CA ILE A 99 -4.60 -14.32 1.95
C ILE A 99 -4.59 -15.50 0.97
N GLN A 100 -5.13 -16.65 1.37
CA GLN A 100 -5.18 -17.85 0.53
C GLN A 100 -6.05 -17.67 -0.72
N LEU A 101 -7.17 -16.94 -0.61
CA LEU A 101 -8.00 -16.58 -1.78
C LEU A 101 -7.23 -15.74 -2.80
N ILE A 102 -6.41 -14.80 -2.34
CA ILE A 102 -5.59 -13.97 -3.23
C ILE A 102 -4.51 -14.81 -3.90
N LEU A 103 -3.85 -15.71 -3.16
CA LEU A 103 -2.84 -16.62 -3.73
C LEU A 103 -3.45 -17.54 -4.79
N GLU A 104 -4.65 -18.10 -4.54
CA GLU A 104 -5.38 -18.87 -5.54
C GLU A 104 -5.72 -18.04 -6.78
N ALA A 105 -6.07 -16.75 -6.60
CA ALA A 105 -6.36 -15.85 -7.72
C ALA A 105 -5.10 -15.52 -8.54
N ILE A 106 -3.95 -15.35 -7.90
CA ILE A 106 -2.66 -15.14 -8.56
C ILE A 106 -2.29 -16.35 -9.42
N ASP A 107 -2.38 -17.57 -8.85
CA ASP A 107 -2.12 -18.82 -9.56
C ASP A 107 -3.09 -19.00 -10.73
N LYS A 108 -4.37 -18.79 -10.51
CA LYS A 108 -5.42 -18.91 -11.54
C LYS A 108 -5.29 -17.90 -12.68
N ALA A 109 -4.70 -16.75 -12.41
CA ALA A 109 -4.33 -15.74 -13.41
C ALA A 109 -3.03 -16.09 -14.17
N GLY A 110 -2.32 -17.16 -13.76
CA GLY A 110 -1.09 -17.64 -14.39
C GLY A 110 0.17 -16.91 -13.94
N PHE A 111 0.16 -16.26 -12.78
CA PHE A 111 1.32 -15.59 -12.21
C PHE A 111 1.93 -16.35 -11.04
N VAL A 112 3.22 -16.10 -10.78
CA VAL A 112 3.97 -16.70 -9.67
C VAL A 112 3.98 -15.75 -8.49
N ALA A 113 3.33 -16.17 -7.37
CA ALA A 113 3.33 -15.41 -6.13
C ALA A 113 4.75 -15.32 -5.55
N GLY A 114 5.13 -14.12 -5.09
CA GLY A 114 6.46 -13.83 -4.56
C GLY A 114 7.48 -13.40 -5.61
N GLU A 115 7.35 -13.85 -6.85
CA GLU A 115 8.23 -13.47 -7.96
C GLU A 115 7.62 -12.33 -8.79
N GLN A 116 6.46 -12.57 -9.37
CA GLN A 116 5.75 -11.60 -10.22
C GLN A 116 4.84 -10.69 -9.39
N ILE A 117 4.14 -11.26 -8.43
CA ILE A 117 3.19 -10.55 -7.57
C ILE A 117 3.47 -10.90 -6.10
N ALA A 118 3.83 -9.91 -5.32
CA ALA A 118 3.94 -10.00 -3.87
C ALA A 118 2.64 -9.52 -3.20
N LEU A 119 2.54 -9.69 -1.89
CA LEU A 119 1.40 -9.27 -1.08
C LEU A 119 1.77 -8.11 -0.15
N GLY A 120 0.77 -7.30 0.17
CA GLY A 120 0.82 -6.28 1.21
C GLY A 120 -0.44 -6.34 2.08
N LEU A 121 -0.30 -5.88 3.31
CA LEU A 121 -1.40 -5.73 4.25
C LEU A 121 -1.45 -4.27 4.72
N ASP A 122 -2.66 -3.75 4.93
CA ASP A 122 -2.90 -2.62 5.81
C ASP A 122 -3.74 -3.11 6.98
N CYS A 123 -3.11 -3.19 8.15
CA CYS A 123 -3.78 -3.69 9.34
C CYS A 123 -4.71 -2.65 9.96
N ALA A 124 -4.40 -1.36 9.83
CA ALA A 124 -5.08 -0.27 10.54
C ALA A 124 -5.27 -0.62 12.02
N ALA A 125 -4.20 -1.09 12.68
CA ALA A 125 -4.29 -1.80 13.96
C ALA A 125 -4.81 -0.92 15.12
N SER A 126 -4.82 0.41 14.98
CA SER A 126 -5.47 1.32 15.92
C SER A 126 -6.97 1.04 16.08
N GLU A 127 -7.65 0.54 15.04
CA GLU A 127 -9.09 0.27 15.03
C GLU A 127 -9.48 -0.89 15.97
N PHE A 128 -8.58 -1.86 16.16
CA PHE A 128 -8.82 -3.01 17.04
C PHE A 128 -7.89 -3.06 18.28
N TYR A 129 -7.19 -1.97 18.59
CA TYR A 129 -6.39 -1.84 19.80
C TYR A 129 -7.22 -1.29 20.94
N LYS A 130 -7.39 -2.08 22.02
CA LYS A 130 -8.21 -1.74 23.19
C LYS A 130 -7.50 -2.17 24.48
N ASP A 131 -7.40 -1.26 25.43
CA ASP A 131 -6.84 -1.54 26.76
C ASP A 131 -5.47 -2.25 26.74
N GLY A 132 -4.60 -1.84 25.81
CA GLY A 132 -3.26 -2.41 25.65
C GLY A 132 -3.22 -3.79 24.96
N LYS A 133 -4.30 -4.19 24.28
CA LYS A 133 -4.44 -5.47 23.58
C LYS A 133 -4.98 -5.27 22.15
N TYR A 134 -4.61 -6.16 21.26
CA TYR A 134 -5.14 -6.28 19.92
C TYR A 134 -6.29 -7.27 19.89
N VAL A 135 -7.50 -6.79 19.69
CA VAL A 135 -8.75 -7.57 19.74
C VAL A 135 -9.18 -7.92 18.31
N ILE A 136 -8.84 -9.10 17.85
CA ILE A 136 -9.21 -9.62 16.53
C ILE A 136 -10.60 -10.24 16.66
N ALA A 137 -11.63 -9.42 16.53
CA ALA A 137 -13.01 -9.81 16.83
C ALA A 137 -13.53 -10.88 15.87
N GLY A 138 -13.17 -10.80 14.60
CA GLY A 138 -13.57 -11.78 13.58
C GLY A 138 -13.05 -13.19 13.83
N GLU A 139 -11.96 -13.33 14.59
CA GLU A 139 -11.37 -14.63 14.96
C GLU A 139 -11.49 -14.92 16.46
N GLY A 140 -12.11 -14.03 17.25
CA GLY A 140 -12.29 -14.20 18.70
C GLY A 140 -10.99 -14.19 19.51
N LEU A 141 -9.95 -13.52 19.02
CA LEU A 141 -8.63 -13.45 19.64
C LEU A 141 -8.43 -12.13 20.38
N THR A 142 -7.68 -12.19 21.50
CA THR A 142 -7.20 -11.01 22.23
C THR A 142 -5.73 -11.19 22.53
N LEU A 143 -4.88 -10.42 21.87
CA LEU A 143 -3.43 -10.63 21.79
C LEU A 143 -2.66 -9.48 22.45
N SER A 144 -1.50 -9.78 23.02
CA SER A 144 -0.50 -8.77 23.36
C SER A 144 0.20 -8.26 22.07
N ALA A 145 1.01 -7.21 22.18
CA ALA A 145 1.80 -6.72 21.05
C ALA A 145 2.77 -7.78 20.51
N GLU A 146 3.38 -8.58 21.41
CA GLU A 146 4.30 -9.66 21.05
C GLU A 146 3.57 -10.83 20.38
N GLU A 147 2.38 -11.20 20.87
CA GLU A 147 1.56 -12.27 20.27
C GLU A 147 1.06 -11.86 18.89
N TRP A 148 0.60 -10.61 18.72
CA TRP A 148 0.20 -10.06 17.43
C TRP A 148 1.38 -9.98 16.45
N THR A 149 2.55 -9.48 16.90
CA THR A 149 3.79 -9.51 16.10
C THR A 149 4.14 -10.94 15.66
N SER A 150 3.99 -11.92 16.54
CA SER A 150 4.27 -13.33 16.22
C SER A 150 3.31 -13.88 15.17
N MET A 151 2.05 -13.47 15.20
CA MET A 151 1.05 -13.84 14.19
C MET A 151 1.42 -13.25 12.82
N LEU A 152 1.76 -11.95 12.76
CA LEU A 152 2.22 -11.30 11.53
C LEU A 152 3.51 -11.95 10.99
N ALA A 153 4.47 -12.26 11.88
CA ALA A 153 5.72 -12.93 11.50
C ALA A 153 5.47 -14.31 10.90
N ASN A 154 4.55 -15.08 11.45
CA ASN A 154 4.16 -16.39 10.92
C ASN A 154 3.55 -16.27 9.51
N TRP A 155 2.73 -15.25 9.24
CA TRP A 155 2.22 -15.03 7.89
C TRP A 155 3.31 -14.61 6.90
N VAL A 156 4.25 -13.77 7.34
CA VAL A 156 5.42 -13.38 6.51
C VAL A 156 6.30 -14.58 6.17
N GLU A 157 6.46 -15.54 7.09
CA GLU A 157 7.22 -16.78 6.84
C GLU A 157 6.50 -17.72 5.85
N LYS A 158 5.17 -17.74 5.87
CA LYS A 158 4.37 -18.63 5.02
C LYS A 158 4.03 -18.03 3.65
N TYR A 159 3.89 -16.73 3.55
CA TYR A 159 3.31 -16.05 2.40
C TYR A 159 4.24 -14.93 1.91
N PRO A 160 4.20 -14.58 0.62
CA PRO A 160 5.08 -13.56 0.04
C PRO A 160 4.67 -12.13 0.40
N ILE A 161 4.46 -11.86 1.69
CA ILE A 161 4.12 -10.54 2.21
C ILE A 161 5.40 -9.72 2.34
N ILE A 162 5.47 -8.59 1.62
CA ILE A 162 6.64 -7.71 1.61
C ILE A 162 6.36 -6.34 2.23
N SER A 163 5.10 -6.02 2.54
CA SER A 163 4.70 -4.74 3.13
C SER A 163 3.56 -4.93 4.13
N ILE A 164 3.68 -4.28 5.28
CA ILE A 164 2.64 -4.20 6.32
C ILE A 164 2.51 -2.73 6.72
N GLU A 165 1.33 -2.16 6.52
CA GLU A 165 0.97 -0.81 6.92
C GLU A 165 0.22 -0.87 8.25
N ASP A 166 0.53 0.08 9.14
CA ASP A 166 -0.06 0.23 10.48
C ASP A 166 -0.26 -1.10 11.20
N GLY A 167 0.83 -1.90 11.22
CA GLY A 167 0.87 -3.20 11.88
C GLY A 167 0.71 -3.13 13.40
N MET A 168 0.88 -1.96 13.99
CA MET A 168 0.63 -1.65 15.40
C MET A 168 -0.22 -0.39 15.51
N ALA A 169 -0.88 -0.20 16.65
CA ALA A 169 -1.62 1.02 16.95
C ALA A 169 -0.69 2.26 16.96
N GLU A 170 -1.19 3.41 16.54
CA GLU A 170 -0.43 4.66 16.44
C GLU A 170 0.20 5.12 17.75
N GLY A 171 -0.41 4.77 18.90
CA GLY A 171 0.08 5.07 20.24
C GLY A 171 0.99 4.00 20.85
N ASP A 172 1.08 2.82 20.27
CA ASP A 172 1.88 1.70 20.78
C ASP A 172 3.31 1.70 20.22
N TRP A 173 4.11 2.68 20.62
CA TRP A 173 5.49 2.85 20.13
C TRP A 173 6.43 1.72 20.56
N ASP A 174 6.20 1.10 21.69
CA ASP A 174 6.97 -0.07 22.14
C ASP A 174 6.62 -1.30 21.29
N GLY A 175 5.34 -1.52 20.98
CA GLY A 175 4.89 -2.53 20.03
C GLY A 175 5.46 -2.31 18.63
N TRP A 176 5.46 -1.07 18.13
CA TRP A 176 6.09 -0.71 16.85
C TRP A 176 7.58 -1.00 16.82
N LYS A 177 8.29 -0.71 17.93
CA LYS A 177 9.71 -1.04 18.04
C LYS A 177 9.94 -2.54 17.98
N HIS A 178 9.15 -3.32 18.73
CA HIS A 178 9.23 -4.78 18.70
C HIS A 178 8.95 -5.35 17.31
N LEU A 179 7.91 -4.87 16.63
CA LEU A 179 7.56 -5.26 15.26
C LEU A 179 8.72 -4.94 14.29
N THR A 180 9.32 -3.75 14.43
CA THR A 180 10.43 -3.31 13.57
C THR A 180 11.67 -4.17 13.77
N GLU A 181 12.03 -4.47 15.01
CA GLU A 181 13.15 -5.36 15.32
C GLU A 181 12.94 -6.77 14.76
N ARG A 182 11.71 -7.27 14.80
CA ARG A 182 11.36 -8.63 14.34
C ARG A 182 11.29 -8.76 12.83
N LEU A 183 10.68 -7.79 12.13
CA LEU A 183 10.33 -7.91 10.70
C LEU A 183 11.01 -6.88 9.79
N GLY A 184 11.48 -5.75 10.32
CA GLY A 184 11.87 -4.59 9.51
C GLY A 184 13.06 -4.79 8.55
N LYS A 185 13.79 -5.91 8.65
CA LYS A 185 14.85 -6.27 7.68
C LYS A 185 14.30 -6.87 6.40
N ASN A 186 13.17 -7.57 6.48
CA ASN A 186 12.62 -8.36 5.40
C ASN A 186 11.27 -7.84 4.89
N VAL A 187 10.61 -6.98 5.69
CA VAL A 187 9.28 -6.45 5.40
C VAL A 187 9.29 -4.92 5.51
N GLN A 188 8.69 -4.27 4.54
CA GLN A 188 8.40 -2.85 4.61
C GLN A 188 7.31 -2.61 5.66
N LEU A 189 7.62 -1.82 6.67
CA LEU A 189 6.70 -1.42 7.73
C LEU A 189 6.33 0.04 7.53
N VAL A 190 5.11 0.27 7.06
CA VAL A 190 4.61 1.60 6.67
C VAL A 190 3.85 2.21 7.84
N GLY A 191 4.23 3.42 8.24
CA GLY A 191 3.44 4.21 9.19
C GLY A 191 2.51 5.17 8.44
N ASP A 192 1.19 4.97 8.56
CA ASP A 192 0.15 5.90 8.16
C ASP A 192 -0.30 6.73 9.37
N ASP A 193 -1.16 6.20 10.21
CA ASP A 193 -1.63 6.87 11.43
C ASP A 193 -0.49 7.13 12.43
N LEU A 194 0.54 6.29 12.40
CA LEU A 194 1.77 6.50 13.18
C LEU A 194 2.45 7.83 12.88
N PHE A 195 2.55 8.22 11.60
CA PHE A 195 3.33 9.39 11.16
C PHE A 195 2.48 10.57 10.66
N VAL A 196 1.27 10.32 10.20
CA VAL A 196 0.31 11.30 9.66
C VAL A 196 0.94 12.31 8.69
N THR A 197 1.91 11.87 7.88
CA THR A 197 2.70 12.71 6.95
C THR A 197 3.45 13.86 7.66
N ASN A 198 3.67 13.76 8.98
CA ASN A 198 4.24 14.82 9.80
C ASN A 198 5.75 14.62 10.00
N THR A 199 6.55 15.58 9.54
CA THR A 199 8.03 15.51 9.61
C THR A 199 8.58 15.43 11.03
N LYS A 200 7.90 15.99 12.03
CA LYS A 200 8.36 15.91 13.43
C LYS A 200 8.19 14.51 14.00
N ILE A 201 7.03 13.89 13.73
CA ILE A 201 6.73 12.52 14.18
C ILE A 201 7.59 11.53 13.40
N LEU A 202 7.73 11.72 12.08
CA LEU A 202 8.63 10.91 11.25
C LEU A 202 10.07 10.96 11.77
N LYS A 203 10.58 12.16 12.12
CA LYS A 203 11.92 12.30 12.67
C LYS A 203 12.07 11.52 13.98
N GLU A 204 11.07 11.57 14.87
CA GLU A 204 11.08 10.79 16.10
C GLU A 204 11.13 9.29 15.82
N GLY A 205 10.35 8.79 14.85
CA GLY A 205 10.37 7.40 14.42
C GLY A 205 11.73 6.98 13.87
N ILE A 206 12.34 7.81 13.03
CA ILE A 206 13.69 7.58 12.49
C ILE A 206 14.73 7.51 13.62
N ASP A 207 14.72 8.46 14.54
CA ASP A 207 15.66 8.52 15.66
C ASP A 207 15.53 7.31 16.61
N LYS A 208 14.32 6.75 16.73
CA LYS A 208 14.01 5.57 17.55
C LYS A 208 14.08 4.23 16.80
N HIS A 209 14.39 4.26 15.50
CA HIS A 209 14.40 3.09 14.61
C HIS A 209 13.05 2.33 14.58
N ILE A 210 11.97 3.07 14.42
CA ILE A 210 10.59 2.58 14.37
C ILE A 210 10.07 2.68 12.94
N ALA A 211 9.48 1.61 12.42
CA ALA A 211 9.09 1.44 11.03
C ALA A 211 10.28 1.55 10.05
N ASN A 212 10.04 1.57 8.75
CA ASN A 212 11.05 1.77 7.71
C ASN A 212 10.45 2.38 6.43
N SER A 213 9.19 2.83 6.50
CA SER A 213 8.45 3.48 5.44
C SER A 213 7.41 4.43 6.00
N ILE A 214 7.01 5.42 5.23
CA ILE A 214 5.91 6.34 5.55
C ILE A 214 4.86 6.35 4.46
N LEU A 215 3.58 6.38 4.85
CA LEU A 215 2.49 6.70 3.95
C LEU A 215 2.36 8.22 3.81
N ILE A 216 2.18 8.70 2.60
CA ILE A 216 2.11 10.13 2.27
C ILE A 216 0.70 10.47 1.80
N LYS A 217 -0.02 11.18 2.62
CA LYS A 217 -1.36 11.73 2.34
C LYS A 217 -1.28 13.25 2.30
N ILE A 218 -1.38 13.84 1.11
CA ILE A 218 -1.16 15.28 0.89
C ILE A 218 -2.06 16.19 1.72
N ASN A 219 -3.26 15.73 2.07
CA ASN A 219 -4.23 16.49 2.83
C ASN A 219 -4.17 16.25 4.36
N GLN A 220 -3.32 15.36 4.85
CA GLN A 220 -3.07 15.22 6.29
C GLN A 220 -2.20 16.37 6.81
N ILE A 221 -1.09 16.67 6.11
CA ILE A 221 -0.22 17.79 6.47
C ILE A 221 -0.68 19.11 5.86
N GLY A 222 -1.29 19.10 4.68
CA GLY A 222 -2.08 20.20 4.12
C GLY A 222 -1.37 21.07 3.09
N THR A 223 -0.03 21.02 2.95
CA THR A 223 0.71 21.74 1.90
C THR A 223 1.65 20.81 1.15
N LEU A 224 1.89 21.08 -0.15
CA LEU A 224 2.86 20.32 -0.94
C LEU A 224 4.30 20.53 -0.45
N THR A 225 4.62 21.71 0.07
CA THR A 225 5.93 21.98 0.66
C THR A 225 6.23 21.03 1.82
N GLU A 226 5.30 20.88 2.75
CA GLU A 226 5.45 19.95 3.89
C GLU A 226 5.42 18.49 3.44
N THR A 227 4.56 18.16 2.46
CA THR A 227 4.49 16.82 1.86
C THR A 227 5.84 16.42 1.25
N PHE A 228 6.43 17.29 0.44
CA PHE A 228 7.74 17.03 -0.18
C PHE A 228 8.86 16.96 0.84
N ALA A 229 8.79 17.78 1.90
CA ALA A 229 9.75 17.70 3.01
C ALA A 229 9.67 16.34 3.74
N ALA A 230 8.47 15.78 3.92
CA ALA A 230 8.30 14.44 4.52
C ALA A 230 8.87 13.33 3.62
N ILE A 231 8.57 13.38 2.31
CA ILE A 231 9.11 12.43 1.32
C ILE A 231 10.65 12.47 1.32
N GLU A 232 11.23 13.67 1.24
CA GLU A 232 12.68 13.85 1.20
C GLU A 232 13.35 13.40 2.50
N MET A 233 12.75 13.69 3.65
CA MET A 233 13.24 13.23 4.96
C MET A 233 13.26 11.70 5.05
N ALA A 234 12.18 11.03 4.63
CA ALA A 234 12.10 9.57 4.60
C ALA A 234 13.22 8.99 3.73
N LYS A 235 13.34 9.44 2.48
CA LYS A 235 14.35 8.95 1.53
C LYS A 235 15.78 9.12 2.05
N ARG A 236 16.11 10.27 2.63
CA ARG A 236 17.45 10.51 3.22
C ARG A 236 17.75 9.62 4.43
N ALA A 237 16.74 9.17 5.13
CA ALA A 237 16.88 8.24 6.24
C ALA A 237 16.92 6.76 5.80
N GLY A 238 16.78 6.47 4.50
CA GLY A 238 16.67 5.11 3.98
C GLY A 238 15.28 4.48 4.14
N TYR A 239 14.29 5.28 4.52
CA TYR A 239 12.88 4.88 4.52
C TYR A 239 12.31 5.03 3.11
N THR A 240 11.38 4.17 2.75
CA THR A 240 10.56 4.35 1.54
C THR A 240 9.40 5.31 1.83
N ALA A 241 8.82 5.85 0.76
CA ALA A 241 7.62 6.68 0.82
C ALA A 241 6.57 6.10 -0.13
N VAL A 242 5.35 5.89 0.36
CA VAL A 242 4.22 5.41 -0.42
C VAL A 242 3.24 6.56 -0.61
N ILE A 243 3.06 7.03 -1.84
CA ILE A 243 2.05 8.06 -2.13
C ILE A 243 0.67 7.43 -2.06
N SER A 244 -0.23 8.02 -1.30
CA SER A 244 -1.53 7.41 -1.00
C SER A 244 -2.70 8.32 -1.30
N HIS A 245 -3.80 7.68 -1.68
CA HIS A 245 -5.15 8.23 -1.68
C HIS A 245 -5.73 8.31 -0.25
N ARG A 246 -7.01 8.60 -0.16
CA ARG A 246 -7.84 8.48 1.05
C ARG A 246 -9.00 7.52 0.79
N SER A 247 -9.65 7.02 1.87
CA SER A 247 -10.89 6.23 1.75
C SER A 247 -12.01 7.04 1.07
N GLY A 248 -12.16 8.32 1.41
CA GLY A 248 -12.98 9.28 0.66
C GLY A 248 -12.15 9.95 -0.44
N GLU A 249 -12.44 9.65 -1.71
CA GLU A 249 -11.69 10.10 -2.87
C GLU A 249 -12.58 10.69 -3.96
N THR A 250 -11.92 11.41 -4.90
CA THR A 250 -12.49 11.90 -6.15
C THR A 250 -11.71 11.34 -7.34
N GLU A 251 -12.09 11.70 -8.56
CA GLU A 251 -11.34 11.36 -9.77
C GLU A 251 -10.09 12.24 -10.01
N ASP A 252 -9.76 13.16 -9.08
CA ASP A 252 -8.51 13.91 -9.14
C ASP A 252 -7.32 12.95 -9.14
N SER A 253 -6.37 13.19 -10.04
CA SER A 253 -5.23 12.30 -10.28
C SER A 253 -3.88 12.90 -9.87
N THR A 254 -3.88 14.05 -9.18
CA THR A 254 -2.66 14.79 -8.80
C THR A 254 -1.64 13.93 -8.07
N ILE A 255 -2.08 12.97 -7.24
CA ILE A 255 -1.16 12.07 -6.52
C ILE A 255 -0.33 11.18 -7.45
N ALA A 256 -0.83 10.86 -8.64
CA ALA A 256 -0.06 10.13 -9.65
C ALA A 256 1.13 10.98 -10.16
N ASP A 257 0.89 12.25 -10.45
CA ASP A 257 1.95 13.20 -10.84
C ASP A 257 2.97 13.43 -9.72
N ILE A 258 2.51 13.49 -8.47
CA ILE A 258 3.40 13.60 -7.28
C ILE A 258 4.28 12.35 -7.17
N ALA A 259 3.72 11.15 -7.31
CA ALA A 259 4.47 9.91 -7.19
C ALA A 259 5.62 9.84 -8.21
N VAL A 260 5.35 10.22 -9.47
CA VAL A 260 6.38 10.26 -10.52
C VAL A 260 7.35 11.42 -10.30
N GLY A 261 6.85 12.63 -10.07
CA GLY A 261 7.68 13.83 -9.92
C GLY A 261 8.64 13.78 -8.73
N THR A 262 8.28 13.06 -7.67
CA THR A 262 9.15 12.89 -6.49
C THR A 262 10.00 11.62 -6.55
N ASN A 263 9.81 10.75 -7.55
CA ASN A 263 10.39 9.39 -7.55
C ASN A 263 10.15 8.67 -6.22
N ALA A 264 8.93 8.72 -5.72
CA ALA A 264 8.57 8.05 -4.46
C ALA A 264 8.69 6.52 -4.57
N GLY A 265 8.54 5.99 -5.77
CA GLY A 265 8.72 4.58 -6.10
C GLY A 265 7.50 3.71 -5.83
N GLN A 266 6.54 4.15 -5.04
CA GLN A 266 5.36 3.39 -4.67
C GLN A 266 4.10 4.27 -4.61
N ILE A 267 2.94 3.69 -4.95
CA ILE A 267 1.63 4.34 -4.83
C ILE A 267 0.59 3.35 -4.31
N LYS A 268 -0.24 3.81 -3.38
CA LYS A 268 -1.40 3.10 -2.85
C LYS A 268 -2.65 3.89 -3.22
N THR A 269 -3.44 3.40 -4.17
CA THR A 269 -4.59 4.15 -4.71
C THR A 269 -5.83 3.29 -4.95
N GLY A 270 -6.00 2.26 -4.11
CA GLY A 270 -7.17 1.38 -4.16
C GLY A 270 -7.07 0.27 -5.18
N SER A 271 -8.21 -0.26 -5.55
CA SER A 271 -8.34 -1.41 -6.44
C SER A 271 -8.47 -1.03 -7.92
N LEU A 272 -8.76 -2.02 -8.73
CA LEU A 272 -8.99 -1.93 -10.18
C LEU A 272 -10.48 -1.79 -10.52
N SER A 273 -11.22 -1.20 -9.62
CA SER A 273 -12.64 -0.83 -9.76
C SER A 273 -12.88 0.53 -9.10
N ARG A 274 -14.01 1.17 -9.39
CA ARG A 274 -14.40 2.55 -9.04
C ARG A 274 -13.54 3.59 -9.76
N SER A 275 -14.21 4.57 -10.38
CA SER A 275 -13.55 5.60 -11.20
C SER A 275 -12.61 6.51 -10.41
N ASP A 276 -12.94 6.77 -9.14
CA ASP A 276 -12.11 7.51 -8.19
C ASP A 276 -10.75 6.85 -7.92
N ARG A 277 -10.62 5.53 -8.11
CA ARG A 277 -9.35 4.78 -8.02
C ARG A 277 -8.67 4.68 -9.38
N ILE A 278 -9.42 4.26 -10.39
CA ILE A 278 -8.90 4.02 -11.75
C ILE A 278 -8.35 5.31 -12.39
N ALA A 279 -8.86 6.48 -12.03
CA ALA A 279 -8.36 7.76 -12.52
C ALA A 279 -6.84 7.93 -12.32
N LYS A 280 -6.30 7.48 -11.18
CA LYS A 280 -4.87 7.56 -10.85
C LYS A 280 -4.06 6.57 -11.69
N TYR A 281 -4.54 5.32 -11.85
CA TYR A 281 -3.90 4.34 -12.74
C TYR A 281 -3.87 4.84 -14.18
N ASN A 282 -4.97 5.39 -14.67
CA ASN A 282 -5.05 5.96 -16.02
C ASN A 282 -4.10 7.15 -16.21
N GLN A 283 -3.91 7.98 -15.18
CA GLN A 283 -2.94 9.07 -15.24
C GLN A 283 -1.50 8.54 -15.33
N LEU A 284 -1.17 7.53 -14.54
CA LEU A 284 0.15 6.89 -14.60
C LEU A 284 0.42 6.22 -15.96
N LEU A 285 -0.60 5.61 -16.58
CA LEU A 285 -0.49 5.08 -17.94
C LEU A 285 -0.21 6.20 -18.97
N ARG A 286 -0.88 7.35 -18.86
CA ARG A 286 -0.60 8.52 -19.71
C ARG A 286 0.81 9.07 -19.49
N ILE A 287 1.28 9.12 -18.24
CA ILE A 287 2.64 9.54 -17.92
C ILE A 287 3.67 8.56 -18.49
N GLU A 288 3.44 7.25 -18.37
CA GLU A 288 4.33 6.23 -18.98
C GLU A 288 4.40 6.39 -20.49
N GLU A 289 3.27 6.67 -21.13
CA GLU A 289 3.20 6.90 -22.58
C GLU A 289 3.91 8.20 -23.01
N ASP A 290 3.78 9.29 -22.24
CA ASP A 290 4.49 10.56 -22.45
C ASP A 290 6.02 10.44 -22.27
N LEU A 291 6.45 9.62 -21.32
CA LEU A 291 7.87 9.34 -21.06
C LEU A 291 8.49 8.42 -22.12
N GLY A 292 7.69 7.55 -22.75
CA GLY A 292 8.18 6.62 -23.76
C GLY A 292 9.35 5.77 -23.30
N GLU A 293 10.46 5.78 -24.04
CA GLU A 293 11.64 4.94 -23.75
C GLU A 293 12.38 5.30 -22.44
N ILE A 294 12.17 6.49 -21.90
CA ILE A 294 12.78 6.90 -20.62
C ILE A 294 11.95 6.51 -19.41
N ALA A 295 10.75 5.97 -19.62
CA ALA A 295 9.93 5.45 -18.53
C ALA A 295 10.65 4.29 -17.85
N HIS A 296 10.73 4.35 -16.53
CA HIS A 296 11.35 3.30 -15.73
C HIS A 296 10.37 2.78 -14.68
N TYR A 297 10.12 1.47 -14.70
CA TYR A 297 9.34 0.77 -13.67
C TYR A 297 10.30 -0.03 -12.80
N PRO A 298 10.47 0.32 -11.51
CA PRO A 298 11.52 -0.24 -10.66
C PRO A 298 11.21 -1.66 -10.18
N GLY A 299 9.95 -2.09 -10.19
CA GLY A 299 9.55 -3.37 -9.64
C GLY A 299 10.02 -3.54 -8.18
N ARG A 300 10.60 -4.69 -7.86
CA ARG A 300 11.09 -4.97 -6.50
C ARG A 300 12.14 -3.97 -5.99
N ALA A 301 12.88 -3.30 -6.85
CA ALA A 301 13.89 -2.31 -6.45
C ALA A 301 13.27 -1.05 -5.80
N ALA A 302 11.95 -0.83 -5.92
CA ALA A 302 11.24 0.22 -5.18
C ALA A 302 11.25 0.02 -3.65
N PHE A 303 11.49 -1.22 -3.21
CA PHE A 303 11.57 -1.61 -1.80
C PHE A 303 13.02 -1.64 -1.33
N TYR A 304 13.76 -0.55 -1.56
CA TYR A 304 15.20 -0.45 -1.28
C TYR A 304 15.55 -0.46 0.22
N ASN A 305 14.57 -0.33 1.08
CA ASN A 305 14.68 -0.48 2.54
C ASN A 305 14.77 -1.95 3.00
N LEU A 306 14.49 -2.93 2.11
CA LEU A 306 14.59 -4.35 2.40
C LEU A 306 15.99 -4.88 2.02
N ARG A 307 16.51 -5.84 2.77
CA ARG A 307 17.87 -6.40 2.62
C ARG A 307 17.83 -7.87 2.24
#